data_34a648de4bd656813c0f7095fe7ec9d5
#
_entry.id   34a648de4bd656813c0f7095fe7ec9d5
#
_cell.length_a   1.000
_cell.length_b   1.000
_cell.length_c   1.000
_cell.angle_alpha   90.00
_cell.angle_beta   90.00
_cell.angle_gamma   90.00
#
_symmetry.space_group_name_H-M   'P 1'
#
loop_
_entity.id
_entity.type
_entity.pdbx_description
1 polymer ?
#
loop_
_entity_poly.entity_id
_entity_poly.type
_entity_poly.pdbx_seq_one_letter_code
_entity_poly.pdbx_strand_id
1 'polypeptide(L)'
;MTNIYLPMPTAEETQAAFGNDFNPDKTLNGAIALAAAGDLARPALMLMRAVFACPAADARLREAMIVRTAVRLNCIYAVHASTRIALNSGLLKIEVDALIADGPVAGIDPDIVLIARMADDIADRANLREDLLETAIERWGVDNTRKLILMLSWFNLVNRYESACRVPMDSEEKLTQSSGPI
;
A
#
# COMPACT_ATOMS: atom_id res chain seq x y z
N MET A 1 -5.65 -4.13 -30.59
CA MET A 1 -6.58 -3.58 -29.55
C MET A 1 -5.91 -2.34 -28.99
N THR A 2 -6.57 -1.20 -29.04
CA THR A 2 -6.06 0.05 -28.43
C THR A 2 -6.13 -0.12 -26.91
N ASN A 3 -4.98 -0.03 -26.25
CA ASN A 3 -4.97 -0.03 -24.77
C ASN A 3 -5.63 1.27 -24.28
N ILE A 4 -6.83 1.14 -23.73
CA ILE A 4 -7.53 2.26 -23.09
C ILE A 4 -7.00 2.37 -21.66
N TYR A 5 -6.48 3.54 -21.29
CA TYR A 5 -6.04 3.88 -19.94
C TYR A 5 -6.44 5.32 -19.61
N LEU A 6 -6.60 5.61 -18.33
CA LEU A 6 -6.82 6.99 -17.89
C LEU A 6 -5.49 7.75 -17.97
N PRO A 7 -5.49 8.97 -18.56
CA PRO A 7 -4.27 9.77 -18.60
C PRO A 7 -3.82 10.15 -17.19
N MET A 8 -2.52 10.17 -16.99
CA MET A 8 -1.95 10.71 -15.75
C MET A 8 -2.19 12.23 -15.69
N PRO A 9 -2.38 12.81 -14.49
CA PRO A 9 -2.53 14.25 -14.34
C PRO A 9 -1.24 14.97 -14.78
N THR A 10 -1.42 16.21 -15.22
CA THR A 10 -0.29 17.09 -15.52
C THR A 10 0.51 17.44 -14.26
N ALA A 11 1.72 17.94 -14.43
CA ALA A 11 2.52 18.43 -13.30
C ALA A 11 1.81 19.57 -12.53
N GLU A 12 1.06 20.43 -13.24
CA GLU A 12 0.30 21.53 -12.64
C GLU A 12 -0.87 21.01 -11.81
N GLU A 13 -1.66 20.06 -12.31
CA GLU A 13 -2.75 19.42 -11.57
C GLU A 13 -2.22 18.68 -10.33
N THR A 14 -1.09 17.99 -10.49
CA THR A 14 -0.44 17.28 -9.38
C THR A 14 0.05 18.27 -8.33
N GLN A 15 0.73 19.34 -8.74
CA GLN A 15 1.19 20.40 -7.84
C GLN A 15 0.03 21.06 -7.09
N ALA A 16 -1.10 21.30 -7.76
CA ALA A 16 -2.29 21.88 -7.14
C ALA A 16 -2.88 20.95 -6.05
N ALA A 17 -2.85 19.64 -6.25
CA ALA A 17 -3.35 18.65 -5.29
C ALA A 17 -2.41 18.43 -4.09
N PHE A 18 -1.10 18.30 -4.34
CA PHE A 18 -0.08 18.02 -3.31
C PHE A 18 0.43 19.27 -2.60
N GLY A 19 0.39 20.45 -3.26
CA GLY A 19 1.03 21.67 -2.76
C GLY A 19 2.56 21.53 -2.73
N ASN A 20 3.18 22.01 -1.65
CA ASN A 20 4.65 21.99 -1.50
C ASN A 20 5.24 20.59 -1.28
N ASP A 21 4.40 19.57 -1.07
CA ASP A 21 4.86 18.20 -0.84
C ASP A 21 5.08 17.43 -2.15
N PHE A 22 4.70 18.01 -3.30
CA PHE A 22 4.96 17.38 -4.59
C PHE A 22 6.45 17.47 -4.96
N ASN A 23 7.03 16.30 -5.20
CA ASN A 23 8.35 16.17 -5.77
C ASN A 23 8.27 15.20 -6.97
N PRO A 24 8.40 15.68 -8.21
CA PRO A 24 8.24 14.85 -9.40
C PRO A 24 9.22 13.67 -9.47
N ASP A 25 10.39 13.80 -8.84
CA ASP A 25 11.44 12.78 -8.85
C ASP A 25 11.23 11.68 -7.80
N LYS A 26 10.39 11.94 -6.78
CA LYS A 26 10.17 11.04 -5.65
C LYS A 26 8.73 10.56 -5.51
N THR A 27 7.74 11.41 -5.85
CA THR A 27 6.33 11.06 -5.70
C THR A 27 5.94 9.97 -6.68
N LEU A 28 5.50 8.83 -6.16
CA LEU A 28 5.16 7.66 -6.98
C LEU A 28 3.92 7.89 -7.84
N ASN A 29 3.87 7.22 -8.97
CA ASN A 29 2.77 7.34 -9.94
C ASN A 29 1.40 6.96 -9.33
N GLY A 30 1.35 6.02 -8.40
CA GLY A 30 0.12 5.70 -7.65
C GLY A 30 -0.43 6.89 -6.89
N ALA A 31 0.43 7.62 -6.17
CA ALA A 31 0.04 8.83 -5.48
C ALA A 31 -0.30 9.97 -6.45
N ILE A 32 0.47 10.12 -7.56
CA ILE A 32 0.16 11.09 -8.61
C ILE A 32 -1.21 10.83 -9.23
N ALA A 33 -1.57 9.57 -9.49
CA ALA A 33 -2.86 9.20 -10.04
C ALA A 33 -4.04 9.64 -9.13
N LEU A 34 -3.86 9.65 -7.81
CA LEU A 34 -4.88 10.17 -6.88
C LEU A 34 -5.14 11.67 -7.10
N ALA A 35 -4.15 12.44 -7.55
CA ALA A 35 -4.32 13.88 -7.82
C ALA A 35 -5.34 14.15 -8.95
N ALA A 36 -5.54 13.20 -9.86
CA ALA A 36 -6.51 13.31 -10.94
C ALA A 36 -7.96 13.05 -10.49
N ALA A 37 -8.21 12.72 -9.23
CA ALA A 37 -9.56 12.38 -8.74
C ALA A 37 -10.45 13.60 -8.44
N GLY A 38 -10.11 14.79 -8.92
CA GLY A 38 -10.91 16.01 -8.75
C GLY A 38 -11.12 16.36 -7.28
N ASP A 39 -12.36 16.61 -6.87
CA ASP A 39 -12.71 16.98 -5.49
C ASP A 39 -12.35 15.90 -4.45
N LEU A 40 -12.17 14.65 -4.88
CA LEU A 40 -11.75 13.55 -4.01
C LEU A 40 -10.23 13.49 -3.81
N ALA A 41 -9.43 14.15 -4.65
CA ALA A 41 -7.97 14.10 -4.58
C ALA A 41 -7.45 14.53 -3.21
N ARG A 42 -7.81 15.72 -2.75
CA ARG A 42 -7.31 16.26 -1.49
C ARG A 42 -7.71 15.43 -0.27
N PRO A 43 -8.97 15.00 -0.08
CA PRO A 43 -9.35 14.08 0.99
C PRO A 43 -8.58 12.75 0.95
N ALA A 44 -8.39 12.17 -0.24
CA ALA A 44 -7.65 10.92 -0.41
C ALA A 44 -6.16 11.08 -0.02
N LEU A 45 -5.50 12.15 -0.46
CA LEU A 45 -4.12 12.45 -0.10
C LEU A 45 -3.96 12.72 1.40
N MET A 46 -4.93 13.41 2.03
CA MET A 46 -4.92 13.61 3.49
C MET A 46 -5.03 12.28 4.25
N LEU A 47 -5.91 11.37 3.81
CA LEU A 47 -6.03 10.04 4.42
C LEU A 47 -4.76 9.22 4.20
N MET A 48 -4.18 9.24 3.00
CA MET A 48 -2.90 8.60 2.71
C MET A 48 -1.81 9.05 3.69
N ARG A 49 -1.64 10.36 3.88
CA ARG A 49 -0.66 10.89 4.84
C ARG A 49 -0.92 10.42 6.27
N ALA A 50 -2.19 10.43 6.69
CA ALA A 50 -2.57 9.95 8.02
C ALA A 50 -2.26 8.45 8.21
N VAL A 51 -2.50 7.63 7.19
CA VAL A 51 -2.18 6.19 7.18
C VAL A 51 -0.67 5.97 7.29
N PHE A 52 0.13 6.70 6.52
CA PHE A 52 1.59 6.57 6.55
C PHE A 52 2.23 7.11 7.83
N ALA A 53 1.63 8.10 8.46
CA ALA A 53 2.06 8.64 9.76
C ALA A 53 1.51 7.88 10.97
N CYS A 54 0.68 6.85 10.76
CA CYS A 54 0.03 6.13 11.85
C CYS A 54 1.04 5.29 12.66
N PRO A 55 1.17 5.51 13.99
CA PRO A 55 2.15 4.81 14.81
C PRO A 55 1.75 3.36 15.15
N ALA A 56 0.57 2.89 14.72
CA ALA A 56 0.14 1.52 14.93
C ALA A 56 0.96 0.49 14.13
N ALA A 57 1.64 0.95 13.06
CA ALA A 57 2.56 0.14 12.27
C ALA A 57 3.86 0.93 12.02
N ASP A 58 4.99 0.31 12.28
CA ASP A 58 6.27 0.80 11.80
C ASP A 58 6.40 0.65 10.28
N ALA A 59 7.53 1.09 9.72
CA ALA A 59 7.75 1.02 8.28
C ALA A 59 7.72 -0.43 7.75
N ARG A 60 8.32 -1.39 8.47
CA ARG A 60 8.34 -2.79 8.07
C ARG A 60 6.94 -3.39 8.02
N LEU A 61 6.17 -3.23 9.10
CA LEU A 61 4.81 -3.78 9.19
C LEU A 61 3.89 -3.15 8.14
N ARG A 62 4.01 -1.84 7.92
CA ARG A 62 3.26 -1.12 6.89
C ARG A 62 3.57 -1.63 5.48
N GLU A 63 4.85 -1.79 5.12
CA GLU A 63 5.23 -2.29 3.81
C GLU A 63 4.80 -3.75 3.61
N ALA A 64 4.81 -4.58 4.66
CA ALA A 64 4.26 -5.93 4.60
C ALA A 64 2.76 -5.93 4.25
N MET A 65 1.98 -5.00 4.84
CA MET A 65 0.56 -4.80 4.48
C MET A 65 0.39 -4.46 3.00
N ILE A 66 1.19 -3.51 2.50
CA ILE A 66 1.08 -3.01 1.12
C ILE A 66 1.42 -4.13 0.14
N VAL A 67 2.59 -4.78 0.32
CA VAL A 67 3.04 -5.88 -0.55
C VAL A 67 2.02 -7.01 -0.58
N ARG A 68 1.57 -7.49 0.60
CA ARG A 68 0.63 -8.63 0.63
C ARG A 68 -0.72 -8.28 0.03
N THR A 69 -1.26 -7.10 0.32
CA THR A 69 -2.52 -6.64 -0.28
C THR A 69 -2.40 -6.52 -1.81
N ALA A 70 -1.28 -5.98 -2.31
CA ALA A 70 -1.02 -5.85 -3.74
C ALA A 70 -0.99 -7.22 -4.45
N VAL A 71 -0.33 -8.20 -3.85
CA VAL A 71 -0.26 -9.58 -4.36
C VAL A 71 -1.66 -10.21 -4.41
N ARG A 72 -2.43 -10.12 -3.32
CA ARG A 72 -3.79 -10.69 -3.26
C ARG A 72 -4.75 -10.07 -4.27
N LEU A 73 -4.58 -8.79 -4.58
CA LEU A 73 -5.41 -8.06 -5.55
C LEU A 73 -4.86 -8.11 -6.98
N ASN A 74 -3.73 -8.80 -7.23
CA ASN A 74 -3.03 -8.81 -8.51
C ASN A 74 -2.75 -7.39 -9.05
N CYS A 75 -2.43 -6.44 -8.16
CA CYS A 75 -2.05 -5.09 -8.55
C CYS A 75 -0.57 -5.08 -8.97
N ILE A 76 -0.30 -5.33 -10.26
CA ILE A 76 1.05 -5.46 -10.81
C ILE A 76 1.89 -4.21 -10.50
N TYR A 77 1.30 -3.02 -10.66
CA TYR A 77 1.96 -1.75 -10.33
C TYR A 77 2.44 -1.72 -8.87
N ALA A 78 1.54 -1.98 -7.92
CA ALA A 78 1.87 -1.91 -6.50
C ALA A 78 2.83 -3.03 -6.07
N VAL A 79 2.71 -4.25 -6.62
CA VAL A 79 3.69 -5.33 -6.36
C VAL A 79 5.09 -4.89 -6.77
N HIS A 80 5.24 -4.32 -7.97
CA HIS A 80 6.54 -3.84 -8.47
C HIS A 80 7.13 -2.74 -7.58
N ALA A 81 6.37 -1.69 -7.32
CA ALA A 81 6.85 -0.55 -6.54
C ALA A 81 7.11 -0.93 -5.07
N SER A 82 6.15 -1.60 -4.42
CA SER A 82 6.22 -1.86 -2.98
C SER A 82 7.24 -2.93 -2.61
N THR A 83 7.51 -3.91 -3.48
CA THR A 83 8.59 -4.89 -3.25
C THR A 83 9.95 -4.21 -3.08
N ARG A 84 10.23 -3.20 -3.90
CA ARG A 84 11.48 -2.44 -3.83
C ARG A 84 11.54 -1.58 -2.55
N ILE A 85 10.45 -0.87 -2.27
CA ILE A 85 10.35 0.00 -1.08
C ILE A 85 10.41 -0.82 0.21
N ALA A 86 9.81 -2.00 0.25
CA ALA A 86 9.83 -2.90 1.39
C ALA A 86 11.27 -3.28 1.82
N LEU A 87 12.13 -3.60 0.87
CA LEU A 87 13.55 -3.86 1.15
C LEU A 87 14.26 -2.63 1.73
N ASN A 88 13.98 -1.44 1.17
CA ASN A 88 14.54 -0.17 1.68
C ASN A 88 14.00 0.19 3.07
N SER A 89 12.80 -0.30 3.42
CA SER A 89 12.14 -0.08 4.73
C SER A 89 12.53 -1.10 5.80
N GLY A 90 13.47 -1.99 5.50
CA GLY A 90 14.06 -2.92 6.45
C GLY A 90 13.41 -4.30 6.50
N LEU A 91 12.51 -4.67 5.56
CA LEU A 91 12.14 -6.06 5.40
C LEU A 91 13.32 -6.85 4.82
N LEU A 92 13.52 -8.06 5.35
CA LEU A 92 14.49 -8.98 4.81
C LEU A 92 14.02 -9.57 3.48
N LYS A 93 14.96 -9.92 2.61
CA LYS A 93 14.59 -10.55 1.32
C LYS A 93 13.72 -11.79 1.50
N ILE A 94 14.00 -12.63 2.49
CA ILE A 94 13.19 -13.82 2.80
C ILE A 94 11.75 -13.46 3.18
N GLU A 95 11.55 -12.33 3.87
CA GLU A 95 10.21 -11.85 4.25
C GLU A 95 9.45 -11.35 3.01
N VAL A 96 10.13 -10.59 2.16
CA VAL A 96 9.54 -10.13 0.90
C VAL A 96 9.20 -11.31 0.00
N ASP A 97 10.09 -12.30 -0.14
CA ASP A 97 9.86 -13.51 -0.93
C ASP A 97 8.63 -14.29 -0.40
N ALA A 98 8.48 -14.38 0.92
CA ALA A 98 7.32 -15.02 1.54
C ALA A 98 6.01 -14.24 1.32
N LEU A 99 6.08 -12.90 1.34
CA LEU A 99 4.91 -12.04 1.11
C LEU A 99 4.40 -12.09 -0.33
N ILE A 100 5.30 -12.25 -1.32
CA ILE A 100 4.93 -12.32 -2.74
C ILE A 100 4.60 -13.73 -3.22
N ALA A 101 4.95 -14.75 -2.44
CA ALA A 101 4.66 -16.13 -2.81
C ALA A 101 3.15 -16.43 -2.82
N ASP A 102 2.75 -17.35 -3.71
CA ASP A 102 1.43 -17.93 -3.68
C ASP A 102 1.22 -18.74 -2.38
N GLY A 103 0.05 -18.62 -1.78
CA GLY A 103 -0.31 -19.38 -0.60
C GLY A 103 -0.09 -18.62 0.73
N PRO A 104 -0.27 -19.33 1.87
CA PRO A 104 -0.19 -18.72 3.20
C PRO A 104 1.23 -18.28 3.55
N VAL A 105 1.36 -17.07 4.09
CA VAL A 105 2.63 -16.57 4.62
C VAL A 105 2.96 -17.29 5.93
N ALA A 106 4.16 -17.85 6.03
CA ALA A 106 4.64 -18.56 7.22
C ALA A 106 6.19 -18.57 7.28
N GLY A 107 6.75 -18.95 8.44
CA GLY A 107 8.19 -19.18 8.61
C GLY A 107 9.05 -17.91 8.70
N ILE A 108 8.42 -16.76 8.90
CA ILE A 108 9.08 -15.46 9.09
C ILE A 108 8.58 -14.80 10.38
N ASP A 109 8.90 -13.52 10.60
CA ASP A 109 8.46 -12.74 11.75
C ASP A 109 6.97 -12.92 12.03
N PRO A 110 6.56 -13.30 13.26
CA PRO A 110 5.14 -13.56 13.60
C PRO A 110 4.21 -12.38 13.36
N ASP A 111 4.67 -11.14 13.55
CA ASP A 111 3.85 -9.95 13.32
C ASP A 111 3.61 -9.75 11.82
N ILE A 112 4.62 -10.02 10.98
CA ILE A 112 4.48 -10.00 9.53
C ILE A 112 3.54 -11.12 9.05
N VAL A 113 3.63 -12.32 9.63
CA VAL A 113 2.71 -13.41 9.32
C VAL A 113 1.28 -13.04 9.67
N LEU A 114 1.05 -12.48 10.86
CA LEU A 114 -0.29 -12.10 11.33
C LEU A 114 -0.90 -11.02 10.43
N ILE A 115 -0.15 -9.95 10.15
CA ILE A 115 -0.65 -8.86 9.31
C ILE A 115 -0.89 -9.29 7.86
N ALA A 116 -0.07 -10.21 7.33
CA ALA A 116 -0.27 -10.77 6.00
C ALA A 116 -1.55 -11.60 5.90
N ARG A 117 -1.85 -12.41 6.93
CA ARG A 117 -3.12 -13.16 7.00
C ARG A 117 -4.34 -12.24 7.11
N MET A 118 -4.22 -11.14 7.85
CA MET A 118 -5.27 -10.11 7.91
C MET A 118 -5.45 -9.44 6.54
N ALA A 119 -4.36 -9.16 5.82
CA ALA A 119 -4.41 -8.63 4.45
C ALA A 119 -5.12 -9.60 3.49
N ASP A 120 -4.82 -10.90 3.58
CA ASP A 120 -5.47 -11.94 2.79
C ASP A 120 -6.98 -11.98 3.04
N ASP A 121 -7.41 -12.02 4.30
CA ASP A 121 -8.83 -12.08 4.65
C ASP A 121 -9.59 -10.82 4.18
N ILE A 122 -9.02 -9.62 4.39
CA ILE A 122 -9.66 -8.36 3.98
C ILE A 122 -9.72 -8.25 2.44
N ALA A 123 -8.68 -8.69 1.74
CA ALA A 123 -8.65 -8.66 0.28
C ALA A 123 -9.65 -9.63 -0.35
N ASP A 124 -9.74 -10.84 0.20
CA ASP A 124 -10.53 -11.93 -0.38
C ASP A 124 -11.99 -11.90 0.07
N ARG A 125 -12.29 -11.44 1.28
CA ARG A 125 -13.60 -11.61 1.94
C ARG A 125 -14.23 -10.31 2.43
N ALA A 126 -13.49 -9.20 2.39
CA ALA A 126 -13.87 -7.93 3.02
C ALA A 126 -14.20 -8.07 4.53
N ASN A 127 -13.62 -9.05 5.19
CA ASN A 127 -13.84 -9.37 6.60
C ASN A 127 -12.60 -10.01 7.21
N LEU A 128 -12.54 -10.09 8.54
CA LEU A 128 -11.56 -10.87 9.27
C LEU A 128 -12.23 -12.07 9.93
N ARG A 129 -11.58 -13.22 9.89
CA ARG A 129 -11.98 -14.36 10.72
C ARG A 129 -11.82 -14.02 12.19
N GLU A 130 -12.69 -14.60 13.02
CA GLU A 130 -12.71 -14.36 14.45
C GLU A 130 -11.36 -14.65 15.12
N ASP A 131 -10.74 -15.79 14.78
CA ASP A 131 -9.44 -16.21 15.30
C ASP A 131 -8.31 -15.19 14.99
N LEU A 132 -8.31 -14.60 13.80
CA LEU A 132 -7.35 -13.56 13.44
C LEU A 132 -7.62 -12.24 14.17
N LEU A 133 -8.88 -11.86 14.32
CA LEU A 133 -9.25 -10.65 15.04
C LEU A 133 -8.87 -10.76 16.54
N GLU A 134 -9.15 -11.89 17.17
CA GLU A 134 -8.76 -12.17 18.55
C GLU A 134 -7.24 -12.10 18.72
N THR A 135 -6.48 -12.80 17.86
CA THR A 135 -5.01 -12.78 17.89
C THR A 135 -4.46 -11.36 17.70
N ALA A 136 -5.04 -10.56 16.79
CA ALA A 136 -4.62 -9.19 16.57
C ALA A 136 -4.89 -8.28 17.78
N ILE A 137 -6.05 -8.47 18.44
CA ILE A 137 -6.40 -7.74 19.67
C ILE A 137 -5.46 -8.11 20.82
N GLU A 138 -5.15 -9.39 20.99
CA GLU A 138 -4.18 -9.86 22.00
C GLU A 138 -2.78 -9.28 21.76
N ARG A 139 -2.36 -9.20 20.48
CA ARG A 139 -1.02 -8.75 20.11
C ARG A 139 -0.84 -7.24 20.19
N TRP A 140 -1.81 -6.44 19.69
CA TRP A 140 -1.67 -5.00 19.51
C TRP A 140 -2.68 -4.16 20.30
N GLY A 141 -3.64 -4.79 20.97
CA GLY A 141 -4.75 -4.13 21.64
C GLY A 141 -5.83 -3.65 20.68
N VAL A 142 -7.02 -3.39 21.22
CA VAL A 142 -8.22 -3.03 20.44
C VAL A 142 -8.00 -1.79 19.54
N ASP A 143 -7.39 -0.75 20.09
CA ASP A 143 -7.24 0.53 19.36
C ASP A 143 -6.26 0.43 18.20
N ASN A 144 -5.12 -0.25 18.39
CA ASN A 144 -4.17 -0.46 17.30
C ASN A 144 -4.73 -1.44 16.26
N THR A 145 -5.39 -2.52 16.68
CA THR A 145 -6.05 -3.45 15.76
C THR A 145 -7.04 -2.72 14.85
N ARG A 146 -7.85 -1.81 15.40
CA ARG A 146 -8.79 -0.99 14.61
C ARG A 146 -8.08 -0.10 13.58
N LYS A 147 -6.94 0.50 13.97
CA LYS A 147 -6.11 1.30 13.05
C LYS A 147 -5.50 0.44 11.95
N LEU A 148 -4.97 -0.74 12.28
CA LEU A 148 -4.40 -1.69 11.33
C LEU A 148 -5.44 -2.17 10.30
N ILE A 149 -6.67 -2.46 10.75
CA ILE A 149 -7.78 -2.80 9.85
C ILE A 149 -8.09 -1.64 8.89
N LEU A 150 -8.13 -0.40 9.40
CA LEU A 150 -8.36 0.77 8.54
C LEU A 150 -7.23 0.95 7.52
N MET A 151 -5.98 0.76 7.93
CA MET A 151 -4.82 0.83 7.03
C MET A 151 -4.90 -0.23 5.93
N LEU A 152 -5.20 -1.50 6.29
CA LEU A 152 -5.40 -2.57 5.31
C LEU A 152 -6.55 -2.26 4.34
N SER A 153 -7.66 -1.71 4.85
CA SER A 153 -8.79 -1.29 4.02
C SER A 153 -8.40 -0.15 3.06
N TRP A 154 -7.58 0.78 3.51
CA TRP A 154 -7.02 1.83 2.67
C TRP A 154 -6.14 1.25 1.55
N PHE A 155 -5.21 0.34 1.85
CA PHE A 155 -4.38 -0.30 0.84
C PHE A 155 -5.21 -1.12 -0.15
N ASN A 156 -6.30 -1.77 0.30
CA ASN A 156 -7.26 -2.41 -0.60
C ASN A 156 -7.90 -1.41 -1.58
N LEU A 157 -8.33 -0.25 -1.09
CA LEU A 157 -8.90 0.81 -1.93
C LEU A 157 -7.88 1.26 -2.98
N VAL A 158 -6.67 1.63 -2.53
CA VAL A 158 -5.63 2.18 -3.41
C VAL A 158 -5.19 1.18 -4.48
N ASN A 159 -4.92 -0.07 -4.11
CA ASN A 159 -4.52 -1.09 -5.08
C ASN A 159 -5.61 -1.35 -6.15
N ARG A 160 -6.89 -1.32 -5.78
CA ARG A 160 -8.00 -1.44 -6.73
C ARG A 160 -8.09 -0.23 -7.64
N TYR A 161 -7.90 0.96 -7.10
CA TYR A 161 -7.87 2.20 -7.86
C TYR A 161 -6.72 2.22 -8.86
N GLU A 162 -5.50 1.92 -8.42
CA GLU A 162 -4.30 1.86 -9.27
C GLU A 162 -4.45 0.86 -10.42
N SER A 163 -4.97 -0.34 -10.12
CA SER A 163 -5.24 -1.36 -11.14
C SER A 163 -6.32 -0.92 -12.13
N ALA A 164 -7.43 -0.33 -11.64
CA ALA A 164 -8.52 0.13 -12.48
C ALA A 164 -8.12 1.31 -13.38
N CYS A 165 -7.30 2.23 -12.87
CA CYS A 165 -6.75 3.36 -13.62
C CYS A 165 -5.60 2.96 -14.54
N ARG A 166 -5.06 1.74 -14.41
CA ARG A 166 -3.90 1.25 -15.15
C ARG A 166 -2.69 2.18 -14.97
N VAL A 167 -2.37 2.49 -13.72
CA VAL A 167 -1.26 3.37 -13.36
C VAL A 167 0.03 2.82 -14.00
N PRO A 168 0.80 3.66 -14.73
CA PRO A 168 2.06 3.24 -15.34
C PRO A 168 3.13 2.99 -14.28
N MET A 169 4.06 2.06 -14.59
CA MET A 169 5.17 1.74 -13.70
C MET A 169 6.05 2.95 -13.43
N ASP A 170 6.55 3.05 -12.21
CA ASP A 170 7.61 4.00 -11.88
C ASP A 170 8.96 3.50 -12.43
N SER A 171 9.88 4.44 -12.70
CA SER A 171 11.25 4.10 -13.06
C SER A 171 12.02 3.54 -11.87
N GLU A 172 13.01 2.69 -12.13
CA GLU A 172 13.90 2.13 -11.09
C GLU A 172 14.62 3.23 -10.30
N GLU A 173 14.98 4.33 -10.97
CA GLU A 173 15.61 5.49 -10.32
C GLU A 173 14.68 6.11 -9.28
N LYS A 174 13.41 6.32 -9.64
CA LYS A 174 12.38 6.88 -8.76
C LYS A 174 12.10 5.97 -7.56
N LEU A 175 11.99 4.66 -7.79
CA LEU A 175 11.80 3.67 -6.72
C LEU A 175 12.97 3.62 -5.74
N THR A 176 14.20 3.81 -6.22
CA THR A 176 15.40 3.82 -5.37
C THR A 176 15.45 5.07 -4.48
N GLN A 177 14.93 6.20 -4.94
CA GLN A 177 14.92 7.46 -4.20
C GLN A 177 13.69 7.60 -3.28
N SER A 178 12.68 6.78 -3.47
CA SER A 178 11.45 6.83 -2.69
C SER A 178 11.58 6.03 -1.38
N SER A 179 11.15 6.64 -0.29
CA SER A 179 10.97 5.97 1.01
C SER A 179 9.49 5.75 1.35
N GLY A 180 8.62 5.89 0.36
CA GLY A 180 7.17 5.81 0.47
C GLY A 180 6.50 6.61 -0.63
N PRO A 181 5.16 6.68 -0.66
CA PRO A 181 4.42 7.31 -1.77
C PRO A 181 4.52 8.84 -1.81
N ILE A 182 4.97 9.48 -0.76
CA ILE A 182 5.21 10.93 -0.61
C ILE A 182 6.41 11.18 0.29
#